data_7d68ab3be808a6e266c8a04b178d11b5
#
_entry.id   7d68ab3be808a6e266c8a04b178d11b5
#
_cell.length_a   1.000
_cell.length_b   1.000
_cell.length_c   1.000
_cell.angle_alpha   90.00
_cell.angle_beta   90.00
_cell.angle_gamma   90.00
#
_symmetry.space_group_name_H-M   'P 1'
#
loop_
_entity.id
_entity.type
_entity.pdbx_description
1 polymer ?
#
loop_
_entity_poly.entity_id
_entity_poly.type
_entity_poly.pdbx_seq_one_letter_code
_entity_poly.pdbx_strand_id
1 'polypeptide(L)'
;MRTKLASVLLSLIAIVTLLPETSPISGKCSDYTVGEIQALADGIVAYELGNAGAGDIQDWIYGPLTSNAGESSEWFVLTLSQSGSYDFSTYEAALVEYLSRENIQSASSREKYAIALIASGSTNRYITQAIENSAGQQGIMSYIYGEHILNNGYTSASFTQESVAGSIISMQLSDGGWAIMGNYSDVDVTAMAVQALAPQYGSSGTVTASIDRAMEFLSSKQLSSGGYKSMGTENPESASQVLVALSSLGID
;
A
#
# COMPACT_ATOMS: atom_id res chain seq x y z
N MET A 1 -1.94 -15.92 -5.45
CA MET A 1 -1.46 -15.32 -4.18
C MET A 1 -1.83 -13.84 -4.26
N ARG A 2 -2.74 -13.35 -3.41
CA ARG A 2 -3.10 -11.92 -3.41
C ARG A 2 -1.92 -11.14 -2.88
N THR A 3 -1.36 -10.23 -3.67
CA THR A 3 -0.29 -9.35 -3.24
C THR A 3 -0.84 -8.41 -2.16
N LYS A 4 -0.16 -8.36 -1.02
CA LYS A 4 -0.60 -7.60 0.14
C LYS A 4 -0.38 -6.12 -0.10
N LEU A 5 -1.44 -5.39 -0.37
CA LEU A 5 -1.46 -3.93 -0.38
C LEU A 5 -1.77 -3.47 1.04
N ALA A 6 -0.79 -2.99 1.75
CA ALA A 6 -0.97 -2.56 3.12
C ALA A 6 -1.23 -1.05 3.18
N SER A 7 -2.21 -0.64 3.93
CA SER A 7 -2.36 0.72 4.43
C SER A 7 -1.64 0.87 5.78
N VAL A 8 -1.50 2.10 6.25
CA VAL A 8 -0.82 2.47 7.51
C VAL A 8 -1.25 1.61 8.72
N LEU A 9 -2.52 1.22 8.80
CA LEU A 9 -3.01 0.34 9.87
C LEU A 9 -2.46 -1.09 9.77
N LEU A 10 -2.21 -1.60 8.58
CA LEU A 10 -1.77 -2.98 8.35
C LEU A 10 -0.30 -3.22 8.66
N SER A 11 0.52 -2.20 8.65
CA SER A 11 1.92 -2.37 9.03
C SER A 11 2.05 -3.07 10.38
N LEU A 12 1.13 -2.77 11.31
CA LEU A 12 1.08 -3.40 12.64
C LEU A 12 0.41 -4.79 12.62
N ILE A 13 -0.63 -5.01 11.79
CA ILE A 13 -1.34 -6.30 11.74
C ILE A 13 -0.61 -7.32 10.86
N ALA A 14 -0.02 -6.89 9.73
CA ALA A 14 0.70 -7.77 8.82
C ALA A 14 2.01 -8.32 9.42
N ILE A 15 2.68 -7.53 10.27
CA ILE A 15 3.88 -7.99 11.00
C ILE A 15 3.57 -9.20 11.87
N VAL A 16 2.39 -9.25 12.51
CA VAL A 16 2.00 -10.35 13.39
C VAL A 16 1.74 -11.67 12.65
N THR A 17 1.31 -11.61 11.39
CA THR A 17 0.92 -12.82 10.62
C THR A 17 2.04 -13.41 9.76
N LEU A 18 3.20 -12.74 9.64
CA LEU A 18 4.24 -13.08 8.67
C LEU A 18 5.63 -13.36 9.27
N LEU A 19 5.79 -13.34 10.60
CA LEU A 19 7.09 -13.61 11.20
C LEU A 19 7.46 -15.09 11.06
N PRO A 20 8.46 -15.45 10.24
CA PRO A 20 9.17 -16.72 10.41
C PRO A 20 10.09 -16.60 11.63
N GLU A 21 10.17 -17.66 12.42
CA GLU A 21 10.90 -17.71 13.71
C GLU A 21 12.44 -17.57 13.64
N THR A 22 13.03 -17.06 12.58
CA THR A 22 14.51 -17.03 12.49
C THR A 22 15.05 -15.85 11.70
N SER A 23 15.61 -14.86 12.36
CA SER A 23 16.97 -14.30 12.16
C SER A 23 17.18 -12.99 12.91
N PRO A 24 18.27 -12.78 13.65
CA PRO A 24 18.49 -11.55 14.41
C PRO A 24 19.13 -10.48 13.53
N ILE A 25 18.43 -9.42 13.23
CA ILE A 25 19.05 -8.17 12.82
C ILE A 25 19.25 -7.34 14.09
N SER A 26 20.50 -7.10 14.45
CA SER A 26 20.92 -6.33 15.61
C SER A 26 20.71 -4.84 15.37
N GLY A 27 19.52 -4.35 15.65
CA GLY A 27 19.22 -2.94 15.84
C GLY A 27 18.65 -2.76 17.25
N LYS A 28 19.01 -1.67 17.96
CA LYS A 28 18.42 -1.33 19.25
C LYS A 28 16.96 -0.92 19.08
N CYS A 29 16.09 -1.88 18.82
CA CYS A 29 14.66 -1.75 19.03
C CYS A 29 14.35 -2.41 20.37
N SER A 30 13.46 -1.82 21.17
CA SER A 30 12.85 -2.57 22.27
C SER A 30 12.08 -3.71 21.62
N ASP A 31 12.48 -4.95 21.91
CA ASP A 31 11.90 -6.14 21.31
C ASP A 31 10.42 -6.23 21.73
N TYR A 32 9.53 -5.77 20.86
CA TYR A 32 8.11 -6.03 21.03
C TYR A 32 7.86 -7.50 20.74
N THR A 33 7.18 -8.17 21.65
CA THR A 33 6.65 -9.50 21.39
C THR A 33 5.51 -9.45 20.38
N VAL A 34 5.26 -10.53 19.68
CA VAL A 34 4.10 -10.66 18.76
C VAL A 34 2.79 -10.28 19.48
N GLY A 35 2.64 -10.67 20.76
CA GLY A 35 1.46 -10.33 21.56
C GLY A 35 1.31 -8.83 21.82
N GLU A 36 2.40 -8.11 22.05
CA GLU A 36 2.37 -6.65 22.23
C GLU A 36 2.04 -5.93 20.92
N ILE A 37 2.58 -6.39 19.79
CA ILE A 37 2.24 -5.85 18.46
C ILE A 37 0.76 -6.09 18.17
N GLN A 38 0.24 -7.29 18.45
CA GLN A 38 -1.18 -7.59 18.27
C GLN A 38 -2.07 -6.70 19.15
N ALA A 39 -1.69 -6.50 20.41
CA ALA A 39 -2.44 -5.63 21.30
C ALA A 39 -2.47 -4.16 20.83
N LEU A 40 -1.38 -3.66 20.22
CA LEU A 40 -1.36 -2.35 19.59
C LEU A 40 -2.31 -2.29 18.39
N ALA A 41 -2.28 -3.29 17.52
CA ALA A 41 -3.17 -3.39 16.36
C ALA A 41 -4.65 -3.45 16.79
N ASP A 42 -4.98 -4.28 17.77
CA ASP A 42 -6.32 -4.40 18.33
C ASP A 42 -6.79 -3.07 18.95
N GLY A 43 -5.87 -2.35 19.61
CA GLY A 43 -6.13 -1.02 20.17
C GLY A 43 -6.47 0.02 19.11
N ILE A 44 -5.78 0.00 17.96
CA ILE A 44 -6.06 0.89 16.83
C ILE A 44 -7.44 0.56 16.24
N VAL A 45 -7.74 -0.72 16.02
CA VAL A 45 -9.05 -1.16 15.51
C VAL A 45 -10.17 -0.73 16.46
N ALA A 46 -10.00 -0.95 17.76
CA ALA A 46 -10.99 -0.55 18.77
C ALA A 46 -11.22 0.97 18.79
N TYR A 47 -10.16 1.76 18.63
CA TYR A 47 -10.25 3.21 18.53
C TYR A 47 -11.05 3.65 17.30
N GLU A 48 -10.76 3.06 16.12
CA GLU A 48 -11.46 3.40 14.88
C GLU A 48 -12.93 2.98 14.92
N LEU A 49 -13.25 1.81 15.48
CA LEU A 49 -14.63 1.36 15.70
C LEU A 49 -15.38 2.32 16.62
N GLY A 50 -14.73 2.79 17.70
CA GLY A 50 -15.31 3.77 18.62
C GLY A 50 -15.59 5.11 17.93
N ASN A 51 -14.66 5.61 17.11
CA ASN A 51 -14.84 6.83 16.33
C ASN A 51 -15.97 6.70 15.30
N ALA A 52 -16.07 5.54 14.67
CA ALA A 52 -17.09 5.24 13.67
C ALA A 52 -18.48 4.96 14.29
N GLY A 53 -18.56 4.71 15.59
CA GLY A 53 -19.77 4.26 16.24
C GLY A 53 -20.23 2.86 15.82
N ALA A 54 -19.30 2.01 15.39
CA ALA A 54 -19.55 0.65 14.93
C ALA A 54 -19.34 -0.36 16.07
N GLY A 55 -20.17 -1.39 16.11
CA GLY A 55 -20.09 -2.44 17.12
C GLY A 55 -18.96 -3.44 16.88
N ASP A 56 -18.67 -3.70 15.63
CA ASP A 56 -17.58 -4.55 15.16
C ASP A 56 -17.09 -4.13 13.75
N ILE A 57 -16.12 -4.84 13.20
CA ILE A 57 -15.54 -4.55 11.89
C ILE A 57 -16.58 -4.73 10.77
N GLN A 58 -17.47 -5.71 10.87
CA GLN A 58 -18.48 -5.92 9.84
C GLN A 58 -19.54 -4.81 9.83
N ASP A 59 -19.95 -4.35 11.01
CA ASP A 59 -20.83 -3.18 11.15
C ASP A 59 -20.16 -1.91 10.60
N TRP A 60 -18.85 -1.76 10.82
CA TRP A 60 -18.08 -0.64 10.25
C TRP A 60 -18.08 -0.67 8.73
N ILE A 61 -17.87 -1.85 8.13
CA ILE A 61 -17.90 -2.02 6.68
C ILE A 61 -19.30 -1.70 6.13
N TYR A 62 -20.37 -2.28 6.71
CA TYR A 62 -21.73 -2.11 6.23
C TYR A 62 -22.29 -0.69 6.40
N GLY A 63 -21.86 0.02 7.41
CA GLY A 63 -22.31 1.37 7.73
C GLY A 63 -21.31 2.45 7.29
N PRO A 64 -20.41 2.90 8.18
CA PRO A 64 -19.57 4.07 7.94
C PRO A 64 -18.66 3.95 6.71
N LEU A 65 -18.00 2.80 6.47
CA LEU A 65 -17.12 2.66 5.31
C LEU A 65 -17.90 2.66 4.00
N THR A 66 -19.03 1.96 3.94
CA THR A 66 -19.92 1.96 2.78
C THR A 66 -20.46 3.36 2.48
N SER A 67 -20.86 4.11 3.51
CA SER A 67 -21.40 5.47 3.35
C SER A 67 -20.36 6.48 2.86
N ASN A 68 -19.05 6.20 3.05
CA ASN A 68 -17.95 7.04 2.61
C ASN A 68 -17.18 6.44 1.41
N ALA A 69 -17.79 5.50 0.69
CA ALA A 69 -17.18 4.89 -0.48
C ALA A 69 -16.94 5.92 -1.59
N GLY A 70 -15.70 5.99 -2.07
CA GLY A 70 -15.25 6.99 -3.05
C GLY A 70 -14.73 8.29 -2.45
N GLU A 71 -14.85 8.50 -1.14
CA GLU A 71 -14.41 9.72 -0.46
C GLU A 71 -13.18 9.48 0.43
N SER A 72 -13.27 8.57 1.41
CA SER A 72 -12.18 8.42 2.41
C SER A 72 -12.00 7.02 2.96
N SER A 73 -12.84 6.05 2.61
CA SER A 73 -12.85 4.69 3.20
C SER A 73 -11.96 3.67 2.51
N GLU A 74 -11.38 3.99 1.35
CA GLU A 74 -10.65 3.05 0.51
C GLU A 74 -9.47 2.40 1.23
N TRP A 75 -8.71 3.19 2.00
CA TRP A 75 -7.53 2.69 2.72
C TRP A 75 -7.91 1.73 3.86
N PHE A 76 -9.03 1.98 4.54
CA PHE A 76 -9.55 1.05 5.54
C PHE A 76 -9.99 -0.27 4.91
N VAL A 77 -10.71 -0.21 3.79
CA VAL A 77 -11.14 -1.41 3.05
C VAL A 77 -9.94 -2.23 2.59
N LEU A 78 -8.91 -1.58 2.04
CA LEU A 78 -7.64 -2.21 1.68
C LEU A 78 -7.01 -2.94 2.87
N THR A 79 -7.00 -2.29 4.03
CA THR A 79 -6.49 -2.84 5.28
C THR A 79 -7.28 -4.05 5.73
N LEU A 80 -8.57 -3.88 5.88
CA LEU A 80 -9.45 -4.92 6.41
C LEU A 80 -9.51 -6.15 5.50
N SER A 81 -9.44 -5.97 4.19
CA SER A 81 -9.43 -7.10 3.23
C SER A 81 -8.23 -8.05 3.40
N GLN A 82 -7.19 -7.61 4.08
CA GLN A 82 -5.99 -8.41 4.33
C GLN A 82 -5.93 -8.95 5.76
N SER A 83 -6.67 -8.35 6.68
CA SER A 83 -6.67 -8.73 8.10
C SER A 83 -7.64 -9.86 8.44
N GLY A 84 -8.63 -10.12 7.58
CA GLY A 84 -9.65 -11.13 7.85
C GLY A 84 -10.54 -11.43 6.66
N SER A 85 -11.54 -12.28 6.90
CA SER A 85 -12.56 -12.63 5.92
C SER A 85 -13.84 -11.87 6.25
N TYR A 86 -14.02 -10.71 5.65
CA TYR A 86 -15.19 -9.86 5.81
C TYR A 86 -16.00 -9.79 4.52
N ASP A 87 -17.28 -9.49 4.64
CA ASP A 87 -18.17 -9.23 3.51
C ASP A 87 -18.10 -7.73 3.13
N PHE A 88 -17.56 -7.44 1.95
CA PHE A 88 -17.46 -6.09 1.39
C PHE A 88 -18.51 -5.79 0.31
N SER A 89 -19.52 -6.63 0.15
CA SER A 89 -20.51 -6.50 -0.95
C SER A 89 -21.24 -5.16 -0.96
N THR A 90 -21.60 -4.63 0.21
CA THR A 90 -22.25 -3.32 0.33
C THR A 90 -21.30 -2.18 -0.04
N TYR A 91 -20.04 -2.26 0.37
CA TYR A 91 -19.01 -1.30 0.02
C TYR A 91 -18.70 -1.32 -1.48
N GLU A 92 -18.55 -2.53 -2.06
CA GLU A 92 -18.36 -2.68 -3.51
C GLU A 92 -19.49 -2.00 -4.30
N ALA A 93 -20.74 -2.29 -3.94
CA ALA A 93 -21.90 -1.70 -4.61
C ALA A 93 -21.91 -0.17 -4.51
N ALA A 94 -21.61 0.38 -3.33
CA ALA A 94 -21.56 1.83 -3.12
C ALA A 94 -20.41 2.48 -3.91
N LEU A 95 -19.22 1.86 -3.93
CA LEU A 95 -18.10 2.38 -4.71
C LEU A 95 -18.38 2.32 -6.22
N VAL A 96 -18.99 1.24 -6.72
CA VAL A 96 -19.38 1.14 -8.13
C VAL A 96 -20.41 2.21 -8.47
N GLU A 97 -21.39 2.44 -7.60
CA GLU A 97 -22.38 3.52 -7.78
C GLU A 97 -21.72 4.90 -7.81
N TYR A 98 -20.82 5.19 -6.87
CA TYR A 98 -20.02 6.43 -6.86
C TYR A 98 -19.29 6.63 -8.19
N LEU A 99 -18.53 5.61 -8.64
CA LEU A 99 -17.75 5.65 -9.87
C LEU A 99 -18.61 5.78 -11.15
N SER A 100 -19.87 5.38 -11.09
CA SER A 100 -20.80 5.55 -12.22
C SER A 100 -21.30 6.99 -12.39
N ARG A 101 -21.29 7.78 -11.32
CA ARG A 101 -21.77 9.16 -11.28
C ARG A 101 -20.66 10.20 -11.37
N GLU A 102 -19.48 9.85 -10.85
CA GLU A 102 -18.38 10.80 -10.71
C GLU A 102 -17.40 10.71 -11.88
N ASN A 103 -16.97 11.86 -12.37
CA ASN A 103 -15.92 11.95 -13.38
C ASN A 103 -14.54 12.12 -12.71
N ILE A 104 -13.87 11.01 -12.45
CA ILE A 104 -12.57 11.02 -11.74
C ILE A 104 -11.47 11.50 -12.67
N GLN A 105 -11.00 12.72 -12.48
CA GLN A 105 -9.97 13.36 -13.31
C GLN A 105 -8.55 12.85 -13.00
N SER A 106 -8.24 12.60 -11.72
CA SER A 106 -6.92 12.15 -11.30
C SER A 106 -6.66 10.69 -11.70
N ALA A 107 -5.55 10.44 -12.40
CA ALA A 107 -5.13 9.10 -12.81
C ALA A 107 -4.86 8.20 -11.59
N SER A 108 -4.11 8.69 -10.61
CA SER A 108 -3.82 7.94 -9.39
C SER A 108 -5.08 7.67 -8.54
N SER A 109 -6.07 8.58 -8.57
CA SER A 109 -7.35 8.34 -7.91
C SER A 109 -8.16 7.24 -8.60
N ARG A 110 -8.18 7.20 -9.95
CA ARG A 110 -8.84 6.10 -10.68
C ARG A 110 -8.23 4.75 -10.32
N GLU A 111 -6.91 4.68 -10.23
CA GLU A 111 -6.20 3.45 -9.87
C GLU A 111 -6.38 3.10 -8.39
N LYS A 112 -6.41 4.08 -7.48
CA LYS A 112 -6.75 3.86 -6.06
C LYS A 112 -8.12 3.20 -5.91
N TYR A 113 -9.14 3.69 -6.62
CA TYR A 113 -10.47 3.07 -6.59
C TYR A 113 -10.49 1.68 -7.21
N ALA A 114 -9.71 1.44 -8.26
CA ALA A 114 -9.56 0.09 -8.81
C ALA A 114 -8.96 -0.88 -7.79
N ILE A 115 -7.95 -0.43 -7.03
CA ILE A 115 -7.34 -1.23 -5.96
C ILE A 115 -8.36 -1.49 -4.82
N ALA A 116 -9.18 -0.50 -4.46
CA ALA A 116 -10.23 -0.69 -3.46
C ALA A 116 -11.32 -1.68 -3.93
N LEU A 117 -11.68 -1.66 -5.22
CA LEU A 117 -12.56 -2.67 -5.82
C LEU A 117 -11.91 -4.07 -5.77
N ILE A 118 -10.63 -4.20 -6.07
CA ILE A 118 -9.89 -5.47 -5.95
C ILE A 118 -9.94 -5.97 -4.49
N ALA A 119 -9.70 -5.09 -3.54
CA ALA A 119 -9.74 -5.40 -2.11
C ALA A 119 -11.12 -5.87 -1.64
N SER A 120 -12.19 -5.30 -2.20
CA SER A 120 -13.57 -5.74 -1.93
C SER A 120 -13.98 -7.02 -2.64
N GLY A 121 -13.09 -7.64 -3.43
CA GLY A 121 -13.37 -8.87 -4.18
C GLY A 121 -14.12 -8.64 -5.49
N SER A 122 -14.24 -7.41 -5.95
CA SER A 122 -14.92 -7.04 -7.20
C SER A 122 -14.21 -7.58 -8.43
N THR A 123 -15.00 -7.88 -9.46
CA THR A 123 -14.51 -8.14 -10.83
C THR A 123 -14.98 -7.08 -11.81
N ASN A 124 -15.33 -5.91 -11.32
CA ASN A 124 -15.87 -4.83 -12.15
C ASN A 124 -14.84 -4.40 -13.21
N ARG A 125 -15.34 -4.19 -14.44
CA ARG A 125 -14.52 -3.74 -15.59
C ARG A 125 -13.76 -2.43 -15.36
N TYR A 126 -14.22 -1.63 -14.39
CA TYR A 126 -13.53 -0.39 -14.01
C TYR A 126 -12.05 -0.64 -13.67
N ILE A 127 -11.72 -1.79 -13.07
CA ILE A 127 -10.36 -2.13 -12.68
C ILE A 127 -9.42 -2.15 -13.90
N THR A 128 -9.82 -2.84 -14.98
CA THR A 128 -9.05 -2.89 -16.23
C THR A 128 -9.03 -1.52 -16.93
N GLN A 129 -10.15 -0.81 -16.93
CA GLN A 129 -10.21 0.53 -17.52
C GLN A 129 -9.33 1.54 -16.76
N ALA A 130 -9.21 1.42 -15.45
CA ALA A 130 -8.38 2.31 -14.66
C ALA A 130 -6.90 2.23 -15.06
N ILE A 131 -6.34 1.02 -15.19
CA ILE A 131 -4.95 0.89 -15.63
C ILE A 131 -4.74 1.34 -17.07
N GLU A 132 -5.63 0.97 -18.01
CA GLU A 132 -5.53 1.37 -19.42
C GLU A 132 -5.53 2.90 -19.60
N ASN A 133 -6.30 3.61 -18.77
CA ASN A 133 -6.50 5.05 -18.91
C ASN A 133 -5.68 5.88 -17.91
N SER A 134 -4.84 5.26 -17.08
CA SER A 134 -4.18 6.01 -16.00
C SER A 134 -2.69 5.77 -15.87
N ALA A 135 -2.18 4.55 -16.15
CA ALA A 135 -0.79 4.22 -15.95
C ALA A 135 0.14 5.22 -16.68
N GLY A 136 1.04 5.83 -15.93
CA GLY A 136 1.98 6.83 -16.41
C GLY A 136 1.43 8.24 -16.64
N GLN A 137 0.12 8.48 -16.52
CA GLN A 137 -0.47 9.81 -16.77
C GLN A 137 -0.27 10.80 -15.62
N GLN A 138 0.12 10.33 -14.45
CA GLN A 138 0.38 11.18 -13.27
C GLN A 138 1.73 10.82 -12.62
N GLY A 139 2.76 10.68 -13.45
CA GLY A 139 4.12 10.38 -13.01
C GLY A 139 4.22 9.07 -12.25
N ILE A 140 5.15 9.02 -11.30
CA ILE A 140 5.48 7.82 -10.52
C ILE A 140 4.25 7.19 -9.83
N MET A 141 3.35 7.99 -9.29
CA MET A 141 2.21 7.48 -8.52
C MET A 141 1.27 6.64 -9.37
N SER A 142 1.00 7.03 -10.62
CA SER A 142 0.16 6.23 -11.50
C SER A 142 0.86 4.97 -12.02
N TYR A 143 2.17 4.92 -12.06
CA TYR A 143 2.88 3.66 -12.31
C TYR A 143 2.84 2.74 -11.07
N ILE A 144 3.05 3.27 -9.87
CA ILE A 144 2.98 2.50 -8.62
C ILE A 144 1.61 1.85 -8.46
N TYR A 145 0.53 2.61 -8.57
CA TYR A 145 -0.83 2.05 -8.44
C TYR A 145 -1.18 1.10 -9.59
N GLY A 146 -0.76 1.42 -10.82
CA GLY A 146 -0.92 0.52 -11.96
C GLY A 146 -0.22 -0.83 -11.76
N GLU A 147 1.00 -0.83 -11.22
CA GLU A 147 1.74 -2.05 -10.90
C GLU A 147 1.01 -2.90 -9.85
N HIS A 148 0.42 -2.26 -8.84
CA HIS A 148 -0.41 -2.98 -7.87
C HIS A 148 -1.63 -3.67 -8.50
N ILE A 149 -2.29 -3.05 -9.47
CA ILE A 149 -3.40 -3.67 -10.20
C ILE A 149 -2.90 -4.92 -10.95
N LEU A 150 -1.78 -4.81 -11.68
CA LEU A 150 -1.18 -5.93 -12.41
C LEU A 150 -0.71 -7.05 -11.46
N ASN A 151 -0.12 -6.71 -10.33
CA ASN A 151 0.32 -7.65 -9.30
C ASN A 151 -0.84 -8.46 -8.70
N ASN A 152 -2.07 -7.96 -8.77
CA ASN A 152 -3.28 -8.66 -8.35
C ASN A 152 -3.89 -9.55 -9.47
N GLY A 153 -3.17 -9.74 -10.57
CA GLY A 153 -3.55 -10.67 -11.64
C GLY A 153 -4.47 -10.08 -12.70
N TYR A 154 -4.73 -8.77 -12.67
CA TYR A 154 -5.43 -8.09 -13.74
C TYR A 154 -4.50 -7.86 -14.92
N THR A 155 -5.06 -7.83 -16.12
CA THR A 155 -4.32 -7.65 -17.37
C THR A 155 -4.70 -6.35 -18.03
N SER A 156 -3.76 -5.80 -18.81
CA SER A 156 -3.94 -4.61 -19.64
C SER A 156 -3.53 -4.94 -21.08
N ALA A 157 -4.15 -4.31 -22.06
CA ALA A 157 -3.72 -4.41 -23.44
C ALA A 157 -2.46 -3.58 -23.72
N SER A 158 -2.27 -2.50 -22.96
CA SER A 158 -1.21 -1.51 -23.16
C SER A 158 -0.02 -1.68 -22.22
N PHE A 159 -0.23 -2.32 -21.06
CA PHE A 159 0.77 -2.41 -20.00
C PHE A 159 0.97 -3.85 -19.50
N THR A 160 2.23 -4.21 -19.26
CA THR A 160 2.63 -5.45 -18.58
C THR A 160 3.34 -5.10 -17.29
N GLN A 161 3.38 -6.03 -16.31
CA GLN A 161 4.16 -5.86 -15.07
C GLN A 161 5.61 -5.44 -15.39
N GLU A 162 6.25 -6.08 -16.37
CA GLU A 162 7.62 -5.76 -16.75
C GLU A 162 7.74 -4.32 -17.28
N SER A 163 6.79 -3.85 -18.12
CA SER A 163 6.82 -2.50 -18.69
C SER A 163 6.58 -1.42 -17.63
N VAL A 164 5.66 -1.66 -16.69
CA VAL A 164 5.35 -0.72 -15.62
C VAL A 164 6.48 -0.71 -14.58
N ALA A 165 6.99 -1.87 -14.16
CA ALA A 165 8.16 -1.97 -13.30
C ALA A 165 9.38 -1.27 -13.92
N GLY A 166 9.64 -1.47 -15.21
CA GLY A 166 10.69 -0.76 -15.95
C GLY A 166 10.51 0.76 -15.93
N SER A 167 9.27 1.24 -16.03
CA SER A 167 8.96 2.68 -15.93
C SER A 167 9.23 3.21 -14.52
N ILE A 168 8.82 2.51 -13.47
CA ILE A 168 9.14 2.86 -12.07
C ILE A 168 10.65 2.94 -11.88
N ILE A 169 11.40 1.91 -12.30
CA ILE A 169 12.86 1.84 -12.15
C ILE A 169 13.54 3.00 -12.90
N SER A 170 13.07 3.36 -14.09
CA SER A 170 13.64 4.45 -14.89
C SER A 170 13.54 5.83 -14.22
N MET A 171 12.62 5.98 -13.24
CA MET A 171 12.41 7.20 -12.48
C MET A 171 13.20 7.23 -11.15
N GLN A 172 13.95 6.16 -10.83
CA GLN A 172 14.78 6.12 -9.63
C GLN A 172 15.90 7.15 -9.70
N LEU A 173 16.07 7.92 -8.65
CA LEU A 173 17.12 8.93 -8.55
C LEU A 173 18.47 8.32 -8.17
N SER A 174 19.53 9.10 -8.33
CA SER A 174 20.90 8.63 -8.10
C SER A 174 21.21 8.25 -6.65
N ASP A 175 20.40 8.74 -5.69
CA ASP A 175 20.50 8.39 -4.27
C ASP A 175 19.74 7.12 -3.90
N GLY A 176 19.10 6.46 -4.87
CA GLY A 176 18.36 5.23 -4.70
C GLY A 176 16.87 5.40 -4.38
N GLY A 177 16.42 6.62 -4.11
CA GLY A 177 14.99 6.89 -3.82
C GLY A 177 14.20 7.32 -5.06
N TRP A 178 12.91 7.61 -4.83
CA TRP A 178 12.01 8.22 -5.81
C TRP A 178 11.38 9.49 -5.27
N ALA A 179 11.07 10.39 -6.18
CA ALA A 179 10.38 11.65 -5.89
C ALA A 179 8.99 11.66 -6.50
N ILE A 180 8.04 12.33 -5.84
CA ILE A 180 6.72 12.59 -6.45
C ILE A 180 6.86 13.57 -7.61
N MET A 181 7.78 14.52 -7.50
CA MET A 181 8.18 15.46 -8.54
C MET A 181 9.59 16.02 -8.27
N GLY A 182 10.28 16.42 -9.33
CA GLY A 182 11.63 17.00 -9.21
C GLY A 182 12.70 15.93 -8.93
N ASN A 183 13.76 16.34 -8.18
CA ASN A 183 14.97 15.55 -7.98
C ASN A 183 15.28 15.30 -6.49
N TYR A 184 14.29 15.40 -5.63
CA TYR A 184 14.44 15.14 -4.20
C TYR A 184 13.66 13.89 -3.82
N SER A 185 14.38 12.83 -3.50
CA SER A 185 13.77 11.57 -3.07
C SER A 185 12.97 11.76 -1.79
N ASP A 186 11.80 11.18 -1.79
CA ASP A 186 10.88 11.16 -0.65
C ASP A 186 10.78 9.75 -0.08
N VAL A 187 10.69 9.64 1.25
CA VAL A 187 10.63 8.36 1.96
C VAL A 187 9.35 7.60 1.61
N ASP A 188 8.21 8.29 1.58
CA ASP A 188 6.91 7.65 1.33
C ASP A 188 6.83 7.13 -0.09
N VAL A 189 7.22 7.96 -1.07
CA VAL A 189 7.24 7.57 -2.50
C VAL A 189 8.21 6.41 -2.73
N THR A 190 9.37 6.44 -2.07
CA THR A 190 10.35 5.36 -2.16
C THR A 190 9.80 4.05 -1.58
N ALA A 191 9.21 4.10 -0.40
CA ALA A 191 8.60 2.94 0.22
C ALA A 191 7.43 2.38 -0.63
N MET A 192 6.59 3.23 -1.20
CA MET A 192 5.50 2.81 -2.09
C MET A 192 6.03 2.17 -3.39
N ALA A 193 7.11 2.69 -3.97
CA ALA A 193 7.75 2.08 -5.13
C ALA A 193 8.32 0.70 -4.81
N VAL A 194 8.97 0.53 -3.65
CA VAL A 194 9.43 -0.78 -3.16
C VAL A 194 8.27 -1.76 -3.03
N GLN A 195 7.15 -1.34 -2.41
CA GLN A 195 5.96 -2.19 -2.27
C GLN A 195 5.42 -2.68 -3.62
N ALA A 196 5.35 -1.80 -4.63
CA ALA A 196 4.88 -2.15 -5.96
C ALA A 196 5.83 -3.14 -6.67
N LEU A 197 7.13 -2.99 -6.49
CA LEU A 197 8.16 -3.81 -7.11
C LEU A 197 8.45 -5.12 -6.37
N ALA A 198 8.10 -5.22 -5.08
CA ALA A 198 8.43 -6.34 -4.20
C ALA A 198 8.06 -7.73 -4.75
N PRO A 199 6.92 -7.96 -5.46
CA PRO A 199 6.60 -9.27 -6.04
C PRO A 199 7.63 -9.80 -7.04
N GLN A 200 8.45 -8.92 -7.62
CA GLN A 200 9.49 -9.28 -8.59
C GLN A 200 10.90 -9.33 -7.96
N TYR A 201 11.03 -9.02 -6.65
CA TYR A 201 12.29 -9.09 -5.92
C TYR A 201 12.84 -10.52 -5.92
N GLY A 202 14.14 -10.66 -6.17
CA GLY A 202 14.80 -11.96 -6.28
C GLY A 202 14.55 -12.73 -7.59
N SER A 203 13.52 -12.37 -8.37
CA SER A 203 13.22 -13.00 -9.67
C SER A 203 13.71 -12.18 -10.87
N SER A 204 13.76 -10.84 -10.74
CA SER A 204 14.29 -9.91 -11.73
C SER A 204 15.52 -9.20 -11.19
N GLY A 205 16.68 -9.36 -11.86
CA GLY A 205 17.93 -8.74 -11.41
C GLY A 205 17.90 -7.22 -11.42
N THR A 206 17.18 -6.58 -12.34
CA THR A 206 17.04 -5.12 -12.42
C THR A 206 16.15 -4.60 -11.31
N VAL A 207 15.03 -5.27 -11.02
CA VAL A 207 14.15 -4.95 -9.91
C VAL A 207 14.88 -5.12 -8.58
N THR A 208 15.58 -6.25 -8.39
CA THR A 208 16.35 -6.53 -7.18
C THR A 208 17.36 -5.42 -6.91
N ALA A 209 18.20 -5.09 -7.89
CA ALA A 209 19.20 -4.03 -7.74
C ALA A 209 18.58 -2.64 -7.48
N SER A 210 17.38 -2.36 -8.00
CA SER A 210 16.67 -1.13 -7.74
C SER A 210 16.13 -1.07 -6.30
N ILE A 211 15.54 -2.17 -5.83
CA ILE A 211 15.05 -2.29 -4.46
C ILE A 211 16.22 -2.20 -3.46
N ASP A 212 17.34 -2.89 -3.72
CA ASP A 212 18.49 -2.84 -2.83
C ASP A 212 18.98 -1.40 -2.61
N ARG A 213 19.09 -0.60 -3.69
CA ARG A 213 19.44 0.83 -3.57
C ARG A 213 18.39 1.64 -2.80
N ALA A 214 17.11 1.31 -2.98
CA ALA A 214 16.03 1.95 -2.26
C ALA A 214 16.07 1.63 -0.76
N MET A 215 16.43 0.40 -0.41
CA MET A 215 16.60 0.00 0.99
C MET A 215 17.79 0.71 1.65
N GLU A 216 18.90 0.91 0.93
CA GLU A 216 20.02 1.73 1.40
C GLU A 216 19.57 3.19 1.62
N PHE A 217 18.82 3.76 0.69
CA PHE A 217 18.24 5.09 0.85
C PHE A 217 17.35 5.18 2.09
N LEU A 218 16.36 4.30 2.24
CA LEU A 218 15.45 4.28 3.40
C LEU A 218 16.21 4.12 4.71
N SER A 219 17.19 3.21 4.78
CA SER A 219 18.06 3.04 5.94
C SER A 219 18.81 4.34 6.30
N SER A 220 19.32 5.07 5.29
CA SER A 220 20.01 6.36 5.49
C SER A 220 19.11 7.48 6.01
N LYS A 221 17.78 7.36 5.84
CA LYS A 221 16.78 8.35 6.25
C LYS A 221 16.15 8.05 7.62
N GLN A 222 16.42 6.89 8.18
CA GLN A 222 15.89 6.55 9.49
C GLN A 222 16.46 7.47 10.58
N LEU A 223 15.58 7.99 11.41
CA LEU A 223 15.93 8.87 12.52
C LEU A 223 16.43 8.07 13.72
N SER A 224 17.09 8.72 14.66
CA SER A 224 17.49 8.09 15.93
C SER A 224 16.30 7.66 16.81
N SER A 225 15.11 8.19 16.55
CA SER A 225 13.84 7.75 17.12
C SER A 225 13.33 6.42 16.54
N GLY A 226 13.91 5.94 15.42
CA GLY A 226 13.40 4.85 14.59
C GLY A 226 12.37 5.30 13.55
N GLY A 227 11.86 6.52 13.64
CA GLY A 227 10.89 7.10 12.71
C GLY A 227 11.50 7.61 11.41
N TYR A 228 10.62 8.20 10.58
CA TYR A 228 10.98 8.78 9.28
C TYR A 228 10.34 10.14 9.09
N LYS A 229 10.91 10.93 8.16
CA LYS A 229 10.37 12.23 7.75
C LYS A 229 9.98 12.20 6.27
N SER A 230 8.79 12.74 5.98
CA SER A 230 8.43 13.17 4.65
C SER A 230 8.21 14.69 4.65
N MET A 231 8.65 15.36 3.62
CA MET A 231 8.59 16.82 3.48
C MET A 231 9.11 17.60 4.72
N GLY A 232 10.12 17.03 5.39
CA GLY A 232 10.77 17.67 6.54
C GLY A 232 10.12 17.45 7.90
N THR A 233 8.96 16.80 7.96
CA THR A 233 8.21 16.51 9.20
C THR A 233 8.25 15.02 9.51
N GLU A 234 8.68 14.67 10.74
CA GLU A 234 8.55 13.31 11.25
C GLU A 234 7.07 13.00 11.50
N ASN A 235 6.61 11.87 10.97
CA ASN A 235 5.23 11.45 11.09
C ASN A 235 5.12 9.91 11.07
N PRO A 236 4.08 9.35 11.71
CA PRO A 236 3.88 7.90 11.77
C PRO A 236 3.53 7.28 10.42
N GLU A 237 2.96 8.05 9.49
CA GLU A 237 2.59 7.58 8.16
C GLU A 237 3.83 7.17 7.37
N SER A 238 4.89 7.98 7.40
CA SER A 238 6.17 7.65 6.74
C SER A 238 6.81 6.39 7.32
N ALA A 239 6.81 6.23 8.66
CA ALA A 239 7.30 5.03 9.30
C ALA A 239 6.47 3.80 8.87
N SER A 240 5.16 3.94 8.81
CA SER A 240 4.25 2.88 8.39
C SER A 240 4.46 2.48 6.92
N GLN A 241 4.68 3.43 6.02
CA GLN A 241 5.01 3.11 4.61
C GLN A 241 6.29 2.28 4.51
N VAL A 242 7.33 2.61 5.28
CA VAL A 242 8.58 1.83 5.31
C VAL A 242 8.35 0.44 5.89
N LEU A 243 7.59 0.30 6.98
CA LEU A 243 7.24 -1.00 7.55
C LEU A 243 6.52 -1.90 6.54
N VAL A 244 5.61 -1.33 5.74
CA VAL A 244 4.93 -2.06 4.67
C VAL A 244 5.91 -2.51 3.59
N ALA A 245 6.86 -1.64 3.20
CA ALA A 245 7.88 -2.00 2.23
C ALA A 245 8.77 -3.16 2.74
N LEU A 246 9.23 -3.11 3.99
CA LEU A 246 9.98 -4.19 4.63
C LEU A 246 9.18 -5.49 4.65
N SER A 247 7.93 -5.44 5.13
CA SER A 247 7.04 -6.60 5.16
C SER A 247 6.79 -7.20 3.77
N SER A 248 6.69 -6.35 2.72
CA SER A 248 6.51 -6.82 1.35
C SER A 248 7.71 -7.60 0.82
N LEU A 249 8.90 -7.35 1.37
CA LEU A 249 10.15 -8.05 1.06
C LEU A 249 10.42 -9.25 1.99
N GLY A 250 9.58 -9.45 3.03
CA GLY A 250 9.82 -10.46 4.07
C GLY A 250 11.00 -10.12 4.98
N ILE A 251 11.27 -8.84 5.19
CA ILE A 251 12.32 -8.33 6.08
C ILE A 251 11.65 -7.94 7.40
N ASP A 252 12.22 -8.46 8.52
CA ASP A 252 11.80 -8.14 9.89
C ASP A 252 12.41 -6.84 10.41
#